data_c17b5b9ef77241d865aae9574dbd750a
#
_entry.id   c17b5b9ef77241d865aae9574dbd750a
#
_cell.length_a   1.000
_cell.length_b   1.000
_cell.length_c   1.000
_cell.angle_alpha   90.00
_cell.angle_beta   90.00
_cell.angle_gamma   90.00
#
_symmetry.space_group_name_H-M   'P 1'
#
loop_
_entity.id
_entity.type
_entity.pdbx_description
1 polymer ?
#
loop_
_entity_poly.entity_id
_entity_poly.type
_entity_poly.pdbx_seq_one_letter_code
_entity_poly.pdbx_strand_id
1 'polypeptide(L)'
;MHLARLWDSSRRTDGGYSLEGLTNDCRVMDAAPKDLPNAGKTSMKTIFGKKKVRKDGSEGKVISVDSVEKLQREDRELWICYSSLDSMSTLRLYESLKRKLETKVWIFDGCPRGTMYDFYEEYWRPFGALLVKMETEGMLVDRGYLSEIEKAAIAEREVAANKFRKWASKYCPDAKYMNVNSDTQIRQLLFGGIENRYCFALIPSLLLYLVIMVYLPECTSSLDLYERELLIMVVVCCRIF
;
A
#
# COMPACT_ATOMS: atom_id res chain seq x y z
N MET A 1 -12.06 -9.89 6.51
CA MET A 1 -10.65 -9.44 6.39
C MET A 1 -9.98 -9.29 7.77
N HIS A 2 -10.54 -8.55 8.74
CA HIS A 2 -9.93 -8.35 10.07
C HIS A 2 -9.70 -9.65 10.85
N LEU A 3 -10.69 -10.54 10.91
CA LEU A 3 -10.54 -11.85 11.56
C LEU A 3 -9.38 -12.68 10.97
N ALA A 4 -9.23 -12.64 9.65
CA ALA A 4 -8.13 -13.35 8.99
C ALA A 4 -6.75 -12.77 9.36
N ARG A 5 -6.64 -11.44 9.52
CA ARG A 5 -5.41 -10.79 9.99
C ARG A 5 -5.10 -11.11 11.45
N LEU A 6 -6.12 -11.20 12.31
CA LEU A 6 -5.94 -11.64 13.70
C LEU A 6 -5.52 -13.10 13.80
N TRP A 7 -6.01 -13.94 12.88
CA TRP A 7 -5.60 -15.34 12.82
C TRP A 7 -4.16 -15.51 12.36
N ASP A 8 -3.78 -14.80 11.25
CA ASP A 8 -2.44 -14.85 10.69
C ASP A 8 -2.11 -13.51 10.00
N SER A 9 -1.20 -12.74 10.59
CA SER A 9 -0.77 -11.43 10.08
C SER A 9 0.29 -11.52 8.98
N SER A 10 0.90 -12.71 8.77
CA SER A 10 2.02 -12.91 7.85
C SER A 10 1.61 -13.21 6.40
N ARG A 11 0.32 -13.41 6.14
CA ARG A 11 -0.24 -13.87 4.85
C ARG A 11 -0.04 -12.96 3.63
N ARG A 12 0.79 -11.93 3.70
CA ARG A 12 1.02 -11.02 2.54
C ARG A 12 1.52 -11.75 1.29
N THR A 13 2.29 -12.82 1.46
CA THR A 13 2.90 -13.62 0.38
C THR A 13 2.03 -14.79 -0.09
N ASP A 14 1.13 -15.30 0.75
CA ASP A 14 0.34 -16.52 0.52
C ASP A 14 -1.07 -16.21 0.01
N GLY A 15 -1.23 -15.52 -1.13
CA GLY A 15 -2.54 -15.16 -1.68
C GLY A 15 -3.26 -14.01 -0.95
N GLY A 16 -2.65 -13.45 0.10
CA GLY A 16 -3.15 -12.29 0.85
C GLY A 16 -4.45 -12.55 1.60
N TYR A 17 -5.25 -11.49 1.73
CA TYR A 17 -6.52 -11.50 2.46
C TYR A 17 -7.74 -11.33 1.55
N SER A 18 -7.60 -11.65 0.26
CA SER A 18 -8.74 -11.67 -0.66
C SER A 18 -9.71 -12.80 -0.28
N LEU A 19 -11.00 -12.62 -0.57
CA LEU A 19 -12.00 -13.67 -0.30
C LEU A 19 -11.65 -14.96 -1.05
N GLU A 20 -11.23 -14.86 -2.30
CA GLU A 20 -10.76 -15.99 -3.12
C GLU A 20 -9.56 -16.70 -2.47
N GLY A 21 -8.53 -15.95 -2.07
CA GLY A 21 -7.32 -16.53 -1.44
C GLY A 21 -7.59 -17.18 -0.09
N LEU A 22 -8.54 -16.64 0.69
CA LEU A 22 -8.91 -17.19 1.99
C LEU A 22 -9.81 -18.43 1.87
N THR A 23 -10.78 -18.41 0.97
CA THR A 23 -11.74 -19.51 0.82
C THR A 23 -11.17 -20.73 0.09
N ASN A 24 -10.09 -20.54 -0.67
CA ASN A 24 -9.37 -21.63 -1.34
C ASN A 24 -8.20 -22.20 -0.52
N ASP A 25 -7.91 -21.63 0.65
CA ASP A 25 -6.85 -22.12 1.53
C ASP A 25 -7.40 -23.11 2.57
N CYS A 26 -6.99 -24.37 2.46
CA CYS A 26 -7.39 -25.45 3.38
C CYS A 26 -6.93 -25.22 4.84
N ARG A 27 -5.94 -24.35 5.08
CA ARG A 27 -5.53 -23.97 6.43
C ARG A 27 -6.53 -23.01 7.08
N VAL A 28 -7.24 -22.23 6.25
CA VAL A 28 -8.23 -21.23 6.70
C VAL A 28 -9.61 -21.85 6.76
N MET A 29 -10.02 -22.53 5.69
CA MET A 29 -11.32 -23.15 5.58
C MET A 29 -11.32 -24.54 6.21
N ASP A 30 -12.31 -24.82 7.04
CA ASP A 30 -12.57 -26.17 7.49
C ASP A 30 -13.13 -27.01 6.34
N ALA A 31 -12.92 -28.33 6.42
CA ALA A 31 -13.43 -29.25 5.40
C ALA A 31 -14.94 -29.06 5.19
N ALA A 32 -15.34 -28.88 3.94
CA ALA A 32 -16.75 -28.77 3.61
C ALA A 32 -17.50 -30.07 3.97
N PRO A 33 -18.72 -29.97 4.50
CA PRO A 33 -19.60 -31.13 4.64
C PRO A 33 -19.73 -31.84 3.28
N LYS A 34 -19.79 -33.18 3.28
CA LYS A 34 -19.81 -34.00 2.05
C LYS A 34 -20.97 -33.67 1.10
N ASP A 35 -22.03 -33.09 1.64
CA ASP A 35 -23.27 -32.78 0.90
C ASP A 35 -23.31 -31.39 0.29
N LEU A 36 -22.25 -30.60 0.43
CA LEU A 36 -22.22 -29.23 -0.07
C LEU A 36 -21.06 -29.03 -1.06
N PRO A 37 -21.31 -28.36 -2.19
CA PRO A 37 -20.26 -28.08 -3.17
C PRO A 37 -19.11 -27.31 -2.54
N ASN A 38 -17.91 -27.56 -3.05
CA ASN A 38 -16.71 -26.86 -2.61
C ASN A 38 -16.93 -25.35 -2.72
N ALA A 39 -17.01 -24.66 -1.57
CA ALA A 39 -17.40 -23.25 -1.50
C ALA A 39 -16.22 -22.28 -1.78
N GLY A 40 -15.18 -22.75 -2.49
CA GLY A 40 -14.09 -21.92 -2.94
C GLY A 40 -14.61 -20.85 -3.92
N LYS A 41 -14.30 -19.59 -3.65
CA LYS A 41 -14.68 -18.49 -4.51
C LYS A 41 -13.82 -18.45 -5.77
N THR A 42 -14.44 -18.20 -6.91
CA THR A 42 -13.78 -17.86 -8.16
C THR A 42 -13.90 -16.34 -8.40
N SER A 43 -12.85 -15.70 -8.91
CA SER A 43 -12.89 -14.25 -9.09
C SER A 43 -13.86 -13.79 -10.18
N MET A 44 -14.39 -12.57 -10.04
CA MET A 44 -15.21 -11.94 -11.09
C MET A 44 -14.49 -11.90 -12.43
N LYS A 45 -13.17 -11.71 -12.44
CA LYS A 45 -12.36 -11.68 -13.67
C LYS A 45 -12.33 -13.03 -14.38
N THR A 46 -12.40 -14.12 -13.62
CA THR A 46 -12.40 -15.47 -14.19
C THR A 46 -13.77 -15.83 -14.77
N ILE A 47 -14.86 -15.40 -14.13
CA ILE A 47 -16.23 -15.74 -14.54
C ILE A 47 -16.73 -14.80 -15.63
N PHE A 48 -16.58 -13.48 -15.45
CA PHE A 48 -17.14 -12.44 -16.32
C PHE A 48 -16.09 -11.73 -17.17
N GLY A 49 -14.82 -12.12 -17.06
CA GLY A 49 -13.72 -11.42 -17.72
C GLY A 49 -13.73 -11.63 -19.23
N LYS A 50 -13.71 -10.53 -19.97
CA LYS A 50 -13.57 -10.50 -21.44
C LYS A 50 -12.20 -9.93 -21.80
N LYS A 51 -11.47 -10.61 -22.71
CA LYS A 51 -10.19 -10.08 -23.19
C LYS A 51 -10.44 -8.87 -24.08
N LYS A 52 -9.71 -7.78 -23.82
CA LYS A 52 -9.77 -6.61 -24.70
C LYS A 52 -9.20 -6.95 -26.08
N VAL A 53 -9.97 -6.68 -27.12
CA VAL A 53 -9.51 -6.79 -28.51
C VAL A 53 -8.62 -5.58 -28.82
N ARG A 54 -7.47 -5.80 -29.42
CA ARG A 54 -6.56 -4.76 -29.90
C ARG A 54 -7.08 -4.14 -31.19
N LYS A 55 -6.49 -3.00 -31.59
CA LYS A 55 -6.85 -2.33 -32.86
C LYS A 55 -6.61 -3.17 -34.10
N ASP A 56 -5.75 -4.15 -34.03
CA ASP A 56 -5.44 -5.13 -35.08
C ASP A 56 -6.36 -6.36 -35.11
N GLY A 57 -7.40 -6.38 -34.25
CA GLY A 57 -8.33 -7.51 -34.13
C GLY A 57 -7.83 -8.67 -33.25
N SER A 58 -6.60 -8.64 -32.77
CA SER A 58 -6.04 -9.68 -31.91
C SER A 58 -6.52 -9.57 -30.46
N GLU A 59 -6.63 -10.70 -29.75
CA GLU A 59 -6.92 -10.71 -28.31
C GLU A 59 -5.76 -10.12 -27.50
N GLY A 60 -6.08 -9.15 -26.67
CA GLY A 60 -5.12 -8.56 -25.73
C GLY A 60 -4.95 -9.39 -24.45
N LYS A 61 -3.89 -9.13 -23.71
CA LYS A 61 -3.65 -9.73 -22.37
C LYS A 61 -4.50 -9.11 -21.26
N VAL A 62 -5.10 -7.94 -21.50
CA VAL A 62 -5.89 -7.21 -20.50
C VAL A 62 -7.30 -7.78 -20.45
N ILE A 63 -7.69 -8.26 -19.26
CA ILE A 63 -9.05 -8.74 -18.98
C ILE A 63 -9.84 -7.55 -18.40
N SER A 64 -10.97 -7.22 -19.02
CA SER A 64 -11.95 -6.26 -18.51
C SER A 64 -13.22 -6.98 -18.08
N VAL A 65 -13.84 -6.48 -17.01
CA VAL A 65 -15.16 -6.94 -16.55
C VAL A 65 -16.14 -5.82 -16.83
N ASP A 66 -17.32 -6.16 -17.35
CA ASP A 66 -18.40 -5.20 -17.57
C ASP A 66 -18.89 -4.60 -16.23
N SER A 67 -19.61 -3.47 -16.27
CA SER A 67 -20.16 -2.88 -15.07
C SER A 67 -21.18 -3.81 -14.39
N VAL A 68 -21.29 -3.69 -13.06
CA VAL A 68 -22.20 -4.53 -12.26
C VAL A 68 -23.65 -4.44 -12.78
N GLU A 69 -24.11 -3.24 -13.14
CA GLU A 69 -25.45 -3.01 -13.67
C GLU A 69 -25.69 -3.75 -14.98
N LYS A 70 -24.66 -3.83 -15.82
CA LYS A 70 -24.73 -4.55 -17.08
C LYS A 70 -24.80 -6.07 -16.85
N LEU A 71 -23.94 -6.60 -15.97
CA LEU A 71 -23.95 -8.02 -15.60
C LEU A 71 -25.27 -8.45 -14.97
N GLN A 72 -25.88 -7.61 -14.14
CA GLN A 72 -27.18 -7.87 -13.53
C GLN A 72 -28.33 -7.95 -14.54
N ARG A 73 -28.22 -7.27 -15.68
CA ARG A 73 -29.24 -7.27 -16.74
C ARG A 73 -29.00 -8.36 -17.77
N GLU A 74 -27.77 -8.49 -18.26
CA GLU A 74 -27.46 -9.35 -19.41
C GLU A 74 -27.09 -10.78 -18.96
N ASP A 75 -26.36 -10.94 -17.84
CA ASP A 75 -25.90 -12.24 -17.32
C ASP A 75 -26.57 -12.56 -15.96
N ARG A 76 -27.86 -12.27 -15.82
CA ARG A 76 -28.60 -12.30 -14.55
C ARG A 76 -28.47 -13.61 -13.78
N GLU A 77 -28.64 -14.74 -14.42
CA GLU A 77 -28.57 -16.05 -13.76
C GLU A 77 -27.17 -16.33 -13.21
N LEU A 78 -26.15 -16.10 -14.02
CA LEU A 78 -24.77 -16.27 -13.64
C LEU A 78 -24.37 -15.30 -12.51
N TRP A 79 -24.90 -14.07 -12.56
CA TRP A 79 -24.71 -13.07 -11.50
C TRP A 79 -25.35 -13.50 -10.19
N ILE A 80 -26.55 -14.06 -10.20
CA ILE A 80 -27.25 -14.57 -9.00
C ILE A 80 -26.43 -15.72 -8.40
N CYS A 81 -26.02 -16.69 -9.22
CA CYS A 81 -25.18 -17.80 -8.77
C CYS A 81 -23.87 -17.33 -8.14
N TYR A 82 -23.19 -16.37 -8.79
CA TYR A 82 -21.97 -15.76 -8.27
C TYR A 82 -22.19 -15.08 -6.92
N SER A 83 -23.24 -14.25 -6.80
CA SER A 83 -23.54 -13.51 -5.57
C SER A 83 -23.94 -14.43 -4.42
N SER A 84 -24.71 -15.49 -4.72
CA SER A 84 -25.10 -16.51 -3.74
C SER A 84 -23.90 -17.29 -3.21
N LEU A 85 -22.98 -17.67 -4.12
CA LEU A 85 -21.74 -18.34 -3.75
C LEU A 85 -20.85 -17.42 -2.90
N ASP A 86 -20.77 -16.14 -3.22
CA ASP A 86 -20.03 -15.13 -2.44
C ASP A 86 -20.53 -15.03 -1.00
N SER A 87 -21.86 -14.97 -0.85
CA SER A 87 -22.51 -14.87 0.46
C SER A 87 -22.25 -16.12 1.30
N MET A 88 -22.41 -17.29 0.70
CA MET A 88 -22.19 -18.58 1.35
C MET A 88 -20.71 -18.78 1.72
N SER A 89 -19.81 -18.44 0.82
CA SER A 89 -18.34 -18.52 1.07
C SER A 89 -17.92 -17.58 2.19
N THR A 90 -18.49 -16.38 2.24
CA THR A 90 -18.21 -15.40 3.29
C THR A 90 -18.68 -15.87 4.65
N LEU A 91 -19.90 -16.44 4.73
CA LEU A 91 -20.43 -16.99 5.99
C LEU A 91 -19.55 -18.13 6.52
N ARG A 92 -19.21 -19.08 5.66
CA ARG A 92 -18.35 -20.20 6.04
C ARG A 92 -16.95 -19.76 6.47
N LEU A 93 -16.39 -18.81 5.75
CA LEU A 93 -15.09 -18.20 6.12
C LEU A 93 -15.18 -17.55 7.51
N TYR A 94 -16.26 -16.82 7.78
CA TYR A 94 -16.49 -16.22 9.08
C TYR A 94 -16.55 -17.28 10.19
N GLU A 95 -17.36 -18.32 10.02
CA GLU A 95 -17.51 -19.41 11.00
C GLU A 95 -16.20 -20.15 11.25
N SER A 96 -15.43 -20.43 10.19
CA SER A 96 -14.14 -21.09 10.31
C SER A 96 -13.13 -20.23 11.06
N LEU A 97 -13.01 -18.95 10.71
CA LEU A 97 -12.10 -18.02 11.40
C LEU A 97 -12.53 -17.78 12.84
N LYS A 98 -13.82 -17.66 13.10
CA LYS A 98 -14.36 -17.53 14.47
C LYS A 98 -13.90 -18.69 15.34
N ARG A 99 -14.15 -19.94 14.93
CA ARG A 99 -13.70 -21.14 15.66
C ARG A 99 -12.21 -21.15 15.94
N LYS A 100 -11.40 -20.77 14.93
CA LYS A 100 -9.94 -20.71 15.08
C LYS A 100 -9.49 -19.62 16.07
N LEU A 101 -10.17 -18.50 16.13
CA LEU A 101 -9.86 -17.41 17.06
C LEU A 101 -10.38 -17.69 18.48
N GLU A 102 -11.47 -18.43 18.64
CA GLU A 102 -11.97 -18.88 19.93
C GLU A 102 -11.01 -19.86 20.64
N THR A 103 -10.15 -20.56 19.88
CA THR A 103 -9.11 -21.42 20.45
C THR A 103 -7.83 -20.68 20.85
N LYS A 104 -7.63 -19.43 20.39
CA LYS A 104 -6.43 -18.63 20.68
C LYS A 104 -6.67 -17.74 21.89
N VAL A 105 -5.85 -17.91 22.93
CA VAL A 105 -5.93 -17.08 24.13
C VAL A 105 -5.39 -15.69 23.83
N TRP A 106 -6.14 -14.67 24.25
CA TRP A 106 -5.69 -13.28 24.26
C TRP A 106 -5.04 -12.95 25.61
N ILE A 107 -3.76 -12.62 25.57
CA ILE A 107 -2.99 -12.25 26.76
C ILE A 107 -2.70 -10.75 26.71
N PHE A 108 -3.00 -10.05 27.78
CA PHE A 108 -2.65 -8.64 27.95
C PHE A 108 -1.97 -8.45 29.29
N ASP A 109 -0.80 -7.84 29.26
CA ASP A 109 0.01 -7.58 30.48
C ASP A 109 0.32 -8.84 31.30
N GLY A 110 0.58 -9.96 30.59
CA GLY A 110 0.84 -11.27 31.19
C GLY A 110 -0.38 -12.03 31.72
N CYS A 111 -1.58 -11.42 31.69
CA CYS A 111 -2.81 -12.04 32.16
C CYS A 111 -3.73 -12.43 30.98
N PRO A 112 -4.32 -13.64 31.00
CA PRO A 112 -5.32 -14.04 30.01
C PRO A 112 -6.61 -13.22 30.23
N ARG A 113 -7.07 -12.54 29.15
CA ARG A 113 -8.29 -11.72 29.17
C ARG A 113 -9.47 -12.35 28.44
N GLY A 114 -9.22 -13.41 27.71
CA GLY A 114 -10.24 -14.10 26.91
C GLY A 114 -9.60 -14.73 25.68
N THR A 115 -10.38 -14.83 24.63
CA THR A 115 -9.95 -15.36 23.33
C THR A 115 -9.63 -14.22 22.36
N MET A 116 -8.94 -14.52 21.27
CA MET A 116 -8.72 -13.55 20.18
C MET A 116 -10.03 -13.15 19.48
N TYR A 117 -11.07 -13.98 19.58
CA TYR A 117 -12.40 -13.61 19.10
C TYR A 117 -13.06 -12.58 20.03
N ASP A 118 -12.89 -12.71 21.36
CA ASP A 118 -13.37 -11.70 22.31
C ASP A 118 -12.68 -10.36 22.09
N PHE A 119 -11.38 -10.37 21.81
CA PHE A 119 -10.65 -9.16 21.41
C PHE A 119 -11.24 -8.50 20.15
N TYR A 120 -11.63 -9.30 19.15
CA TYR A 120 -12.29 -8.78 17.96
C TYR A 120 -13.65 -8.11 18.30
N GLU A 121 -14.48 -8.77 19.11
CA GLU A 121 -15.82 -8.26 19.49
C GLU A 121 -15.71 -6.99 20.35
N GLU A 122 -14.74 -6.93 21.25
CA GLU A 122 -14.59 -5.82 22.19
C GLU A 122 -13.95 -4.58 21.56
N TYR A 123 -12.96 -4.76 20.66
CA TYR A 123 -12.20 -3.63 20.11
C TYR A 123 -12.41 -3.41 18.61
N TRP A 124 -12.26 -4.44 17.80
CA TRP A 124 -12.24 -4.25 16.34
C TRP A 124 -13.61 -4.00 15.74
N ARG A 125 -14.63 -4.64 16.25
CA ARG A 125 -15.99 -4.45 15.76
C ARG A 125 -16.55 -3.08 16.11
N PRO A 126 -16.45 -2.58 17.36
CA PRO A 126 -16.82 -1.19 17.68
C PRO A 126 -15.98 -0.16 16.93
N PHE A 127 -14.68 -0.41 16.75
CA PHE A 127 -13.82 0.47 15.95
C PHE A 127 -14.28 0.55 14.51
N GLY A 128 -14.69 -0.56 13.90
CA GLY A 128 -15.27 -0.57 12.56
C GLY A 128 -16.53 0.29 12.47
N ALA A 129 -17.43 0.20 13.45
CA ALA A 129 -18.61 1.06 13.51
C ALA A 129 -18.25 2.53 13.67
N LEU A 130 -17.24 2.86 14.46
CA LEU A 130 -16.73 4.22 14.60
C LEU A 130 -16.19 4.77 13.29
N LEU A 131 -15.42 3.97 12.55
CA LEU A 131 -14.91 4.38 11.23
C LEU A 131 -16.03 4.69 10.24
N VAL A 132 -17.07 3.85 10.18
CA VAL A 132 -18.25 4.11 9.36
C VAL A 132 -18.93 5.41 9.75
N LYS A 133 -19.05 5.68 11.06
CA LYS A 133 -19.61 6.94 11.55
C LYS A 133 -18.76 8.14 11.12
N MET A 134 -17.44 8.05 11.26
CA MET A 134 -16.51 9.10 10.81
C MET A 134 -16.61 9.37 9.31
N GLU A 135 -16.70 8.32 8.50
CA GLU A 135 -16.86 8.45 7.04
C GLU A 135 -18.22 9.07 6.67
N THR A 136 -19.28 8.71 7.38
CA THR A 136 -20.64 9.23 7.13
C THR A 136 -20.79 10.68 7.53
N GLU A 137 -20.25 11.06 8.69
CA GLU A 137 -20.27 12.45 9.16
C GLU A 137 -19.33 13.34 8.36
N GLY A 138 -18.21 12.76 7.90
CA GLY A 138 -17.19 13.45 7.14
C GLY A 138 -16.39 14.43 8.01
N MET A 139 -15.63 15.26 7.32
CA MET A 139 -14.78 16.29 7.91
C MET A 139 -15.07 17.63 7.24
N LEU A 140 -15.27 18.69 8.03
CA LEU A 140 -15.39 20.03 7.46
C LEU A 140 -14.06 20.43 6.81
N VAL A 141 -14.12 20.78 5.54
CA VAL A 141 -12.95 21.23 4.77
C VAL A 141 -13.25 22.64 4.24
N ASP A 142 -12.46 23.61 4.68
CA ASP A 142 -12.49 24.95 4.12
C ASP A 142 -11.76 24.98 2.77
N ARG A 143 -12.54 24.84 1.71
CA ARG A 143 -12.02 24.81 0.34
C ARG A 143 -11.41 26.14 -0.10
N GLY A 144 -11.93 27.27 0.42
CA GLY A 144 -11.41 28.62 0.12
C GLY A 144 -10.00 28.77 0.68
N TYR A 145 -9.84 28.50 1.96
CA TYR A 145 -8.55 28.51 2.64
C TYR A 145 -7.53 27.57 2.00
N LEU A 146 -7.94 26.33 1.70
CA LEU A 146 -7.04 25.38 1.05
C LEU A 146 -6.59 25.83 -0.34
N SER A 147 -7.47 26.48 -1.11
CA SER A 147 -7.10 27.01 -2.43
C SER A 147 -6.07 28.15 -2.35
N GLU A 148 -6.15 28.99 -1.31
CA GLU A 148 -5.15 30.04 -1.07
C GLU A 148 -3.81 29.44 -0.62
N ILE A 149 -3.85 28.53 0.34
CA ILE A 149 -2.64 27.83 0.83
C ILE A 149 -1.98 27.00 -0.29
N GLU A 150 -2.76 26.37 -1.17
CA GLU A 150 -2.21 25.63 -2.32
C GLU A 150 -1.32 26.53 -3.19
N LYS A 151 -1.74 27.75 -3.49
CA LYS A 151 -0.94 28.70 -4.29
C LYS A 151 0.39 29.03 -3.60
N ALA A 152 0.36 29.30 -2.30
CA ALA A 152 1.56 29.55 -1.51
C ALA A 152 2.48 28.32 -1.47
N ALA A 153 1.91 27.13 -1.21
CA ALA A 153 2.64 25.88 -1.15
C ALA A 153 3.31 25.50 -2.50
N ILE A 154 2.64 25.77 -3.62
CA ILE A 154 3.24 25.58 -4.96
C ILE A 154 4.45 26.47 -5.14
N ALA A 155 4.36 27.75 -4.77
CA ALA A 155 5.47 28.69 -4.87
C ALA A 155 6.66 28.28 -3.97
N GLU A 156 6.40 27.93 -2.72
CA GLU A 156 7.42 27.46 -1.78
C GLU A 156 8.08 26.16 -2.24
N ARG A 157 7.28 25.22 -2.75
CA ARG A 157 7.78 23.96 -3.33
C ARG A 157 8.77 24.21 -4.47
N GLU A 158 8.47 25.15 -5.36
CA GLU A 158 9.36 25.46 -6.48
C GLU A 158 10.64 26.14 -6.01
N VAL A 159 10.55 27.02 -5.01
CA VAL A 159 11.74 27.64 -4.39
C VAL A 159 12.61 26.55 -3.74
N ALA A 160 12.01 25.63 -2.99
CA ALA A 160 12.74 24.53 -2.35
C ALA A 160 13.38 23.58 -3.40
N ALA A 161 12.63 23.23 -4.44
CA ALA A 161 13.14 22.40 -5.54
C ALA A 161 14.35 23.06 -6.24
N ASN A 162 14.29 24.37 -6.47
CA ASN A 162 15.39 25.10 -7.11
C ASN A 162 16.61 25.22 -6.20
N LYS A 163 16.40 25.38 -4.88
CA LYS A 163 17.50 25.33 -3.90
C LYS A 163 18.20 23.98 -3.93
N PHE A 164 17.42 22.89 -3.95
CA PHE A 164 17.97 21.54 -4.04
C PHE A 164 18.73 21.31 -5.37
N ARG A 165 18.15 21.68 -6.50
CA ARG A 165 18.83 21.59 -7.81
C ARG A 165 20.15 22.38 -7.83
N LYS A 166 20.16 23.58 -7.26
CA LYS A 166 21.36 24.42 -7.14
C LYS A 166 22.44 23.77 -6.28
N TRP A 167 22.03 23.14 -5.17
CA TRP A 167 22.96 22.39 -4.32
C TRP A 167 23.49 21.14 -5.05
N ALA A 168 22.61 20.34 -5.63
CA ALA A 168 22.96 19.12 -6.35
C ALA A 168 23.87 19.38 -7.55
N SER A 169 23.69 20.50 -8.26
CA SER A 169 24.51 20.86 -9.42
C SER A 169 25.95 21.26 -9.09
N LYS A 170 26.29 21.48 -7.81
CA LYS A 170 27.70 21.60 -7.36
C LYS A 170 28.46 20.28 -7.55
N TYR A 171 27.76 19.15 -7.45
CA TYR A 171 28.33 17.80 -7.51
C TYR A 171 28.06 17.12 -8.86
N CYS A 172 26.89 17.36 -9.45
CA CYS A 172 26.49 16.84 -10.76
C CYS A 172 25.88 17.98 -11.59
N PRO A 173 26.54 18.49 -12.64
CA PRO A 173 26.03 19.61 -13.45
C PRO A 173 24.63 19.35 -14.01
N ASP A 174 24.33 18.11 -14.39
CA ASP A 174 23.04 17.70 -14.97
C ASP A 174 21.89 17.70 -13.95
N ALA A 175 22.19 17.70 -12.66
CA ALA A 175 21.19 17.78 -11.60
C ALA A 175 20.38 19.09 -11.63
N LYS A 176 20.83 20.11 -12.37
CA LYS A 176 20.07 21.33 -12.65
C LYS A 176 18.72 21.05 -13.31
N TYR A 177 18.63 19.98 -14.10
CA TYR A 177 17.43 19.63 -14.84
C TYR A 177 16.65 18.46 -14.22
N MET A 178 17.09 17.96 -13.05
CA MET A 178 16.46 16.82 -12.44
C MET A 178 15.06 17.12 -11.92
N ASN A 179 14.21 16.09 -11.98
CA ASN A 179 12.93 16.11 -11.31
C ASN A 179 13.10 15.68 -9.85
N VAL A 180 13.01 16.65 -8.93
CA VAL A 180 13.12 16.41 -7.47
C VAL A 180 12.00 15.56 -6.88
N ASN A 181 10.92 15.27 -7.62
CA ASN A 181 9.85 14.36 -7.18
C ASN A 181 10.07 12.93 -7.72
N SER A 182 11.17 12.66 -8.40
CA SER A 182 11.48 11.34 -8.92
C SER A 182 12.44 10.60 -8.00
N ASP A 183 11.91 9.62 -7.25
CA ASP A 183 12.71 8.76 -6.36
C ASP A 183 13.87 8.10 -7.10
N THR A 184 13.66 7.69 -8.35
CA THR A 184 14.71 7.08 -9.17
C THR A 184 15.86 8.05 -9.42
N GLN A 185 15.58 9.32 -9.76
CA GLN A 185 16.61 10.33 -10.00
C GLN A 185 17.32 10.74 -8.71
N ILE A 186 16.58 10.84 -7.61
CA ILE A 186 17.16 11.10 -6.28
C ILE A 186 18.08 9.97 -5.85
N ARG A 187 17.64 8.73 -5.96
CA ARG A 187 18.47 7.55 -5.65
C ARG A 187 19.71 7.49 -6.54
N GLN A 188 19.57 7.80 -7.81
CA GLN A 188 20.70 7.85 -8.73
C GLN A 188 21.70 8.95 -8.36
N LEU A 189 21.22 10.15 -7.99
CA LEU A 189 22.08 11.25 -7.53
C LEU A 189 22.85 10.86 -6.27
N LEU A 190 22.20 10.20 -5.30
CA LEU A 190 22.78 9.91 -3.97
C LEU A 190 23.59 8.62 -3.92
N PHE A 191 23.14 7.58 -4.59
CA PHE A 191 23.71 6.23 -4.46
C PHE A 191 24.29 5.66 -5.76
N GLY A 192 23.93 6.19 -6.90
CA GLY A 192 24.28 5.65 -8.19
C GLY A 192 23.64 4.30 -8.51
N GLY A 193 24.25 3.62 -9.47
CA GLY A 193 23.94 2.19 -9.70
C GLY A 193 23.03 1.88 -10.89
N ILE A 194 22.60 2.88 -11.68
CA ILE A 194 21.98 2.67 -12.99
C ILE A 194 22.81 3.40 -14.03
N GLU A 195 23.27 2.69 -15.06
CA GLU A 195 23.91 3.26 -16.22
C GLU A 195 22.90 4.12 -17.01
N ASN A 196 22.68 5.34 -16.57
CA ASN A 196 21.99 6.36 -17.34
C ASN A 196 22.98 7.40 -17.81
N ARG A 197 22.85 7.83 -19.05
CA ARG A 197 23.77 8.71 -19.81
C ARG A 197 24.12 10.05 -19.12
N TYR A 198 23.55 10.36 -17.95
CA TYR A 198 23.58 11.72 -17.41
C TYR A 198 24.37 11.93 -16.11
N CYS A 199 24.86 10.88 -15.41
CA CYS A 199 25.58 11.06 -14.14
C CYS A 199 26.65 9.99 -13.89
N PHE A 200 27.67 9.90 -14.75
CA PHE A 200 28.67 8.82 -14.64
C PHE A 200 29.86 9.10 -13.70
N ALA A 201 30.06 10.31 -13.23
CA ALA A 201 31.36 10.69 -12.64
C ALA A 201 31.40 11.02 -11.16
N LEU A 202 30.27 11.11 -10.42
CA LEU A 202 30.27 11.81 -9.12
C LEU A 202 29.82 11.01 -7.89
N ILE A 203 29.46 9.77 -8.06
CA ILE A 203 28.82 8.98 -6.99
C ILE A 203 29.77 8.50 -5.90
N PRO A 204 31.00 8.08 -6.18
CA PRO A 204 31.96 7.76 -5.13
C PRO A 204 32.23 8.95 -4.20
N SER A 205 32.20 10.16 -4.76
CA SER A 205 32.48 11.38 -4.00
C SER A 205 31.37 11.77 -3.05
N LEU A 206 30.11 11.63 -3.49
CA LEU A 206 28.94 12.00 -2.68
C LEU A 206 28.69 11.01 -1.54
N LEU A 207 28.82 9.71 -1.85
CA LEU A 207 28.70 8.65 -0.82
C LEU A 207 29.85 8.76 0.19
N LEU A 208 31.07 9.00 -0.29
CA LEU A 208 32.24 9.22 0.57
C LEU A 208 32.05 10.47 1.42
N TYR A 209 31.50 11.55 0.83
CA TYR A 209 31.21 12.80 1.54
C TYR A 209 30.12 12.61 2.60
N LEU A 210 29.03 11.89 2.27
CA LEU A 210 27.98 11.52 3.23
C LEU A 210 28.49 10.62 4.34
N VAL A 211 29.34 9.64 4.04
CA VAL A 211 29.96 8.75 5.03
C VAL A 211 30.90 9.53 5.94
N ILE A 212 31.72 10.42 5.39
CA ILE A 212 32.61 11.29 6.17
C ILE A 212 31.80 12.19 7.10
N MET A 213 30.69 12.77 6.62
CA MET A 213 29.83 13.64 7.41
C MET A 213 29.08 12.92 8.55
N VAL A 214 28.67 11.68 8.32
CA VAL A 214 27.93 10.88 9.32
C VAL A 214 28.87 10.28 10.37
N TYR A 215 30.07 9.86 9.96
CA TYR A 215 30.99 9.12 10.84
C TYR A 215 32.17 9.93 11.38
N LEU A 216 32.44 11.13 10.85
CA LEU A 216 33.51 12.01 11.32
C LEU A 216 32.98 13.44 11.57
N PRO A 217 32.23 13.66 12.65
CA PRO A 217 31.62 14.97 12.95
C PRO A 217 32.66 16.11 13.15
N GLU A 218 33.91 15.80 13.40
CA GLU A 218 34.97 16.78 13.58
C GLU A 218 35.38 17.53 12.28
N CYS A 219 35.08 16.93 11.10
CA CYS A 219 35.35 17.57 9.80
C CYS A 219 34.22 18.54 9.33
N THR A 220 33.15 18.68 10.11
CA THR A 220 31.97 19.47 9.72
C THR A 220 31.95 20.90 10.20
N SER A 221 33.02 21.38 10.82
CA SER A 221 33.12 22.74 11.39
C SER A 221 33.09 23.88 10.35
N SER A 222 33.24 23.56 9.06
CA SER A 222 33.26 24.55 7.98
C SER A 222 31.95 24.60 7.16
N LEU A 223 30.94 23.80 7.50
CA LEU A 223 29.66 23.78 6.79
C LEU A 223 28.65 24.73 7.43
N ASP A 224 27.93 25.44 6.54
CA ASP A 224 26.84 26.31 6.93
C ASP A 224 25.70 25.50 7.59
N LEU A 225 25.03 26.07 8.59
CA LEU A 225 23.92 25.42 9.34
C LEU A 225 22.86 24.82 8.41
N TYR A 226 22.63 25.48 7.27
CA TYR A 226 21.68 25.07 6.25
C TYR A 226 22.11 23.81 5.49
N GLU A 227 23.38 23.64 5.23
CA GLU A 227 23.92 22.43 4.57
C GLU A 227 23.83 21.22 5.51
N ARG A 228 23.93 21.40 6.82
CA ARG A 228 23.72 20.38 7.84
C ARG A 228 22.26 19.93 7.92
N GLU A 229 21.30 20.86 7.92
CA GLU A 229 19.87 20.53 7.97
C GLU A 229 19.40 19.80 6.70
N LEU A 230 19.89 20.20 5.54
CA LEU A 230 19.57 19.54 4.26
C LEU A 230 20.12 18.11 4.22
N LEU A 231 21.30 17.90 4.79
CA LEU A 231 21.92 16.57 4.88
C LEU A 231 21.14 15.66 5.84
N ILE A 232 20.70 16.19 6.99
CA ILE A 232 19.87 15.47 7.96
C ILE A 232 18.53 15.08 7.33
N MET A 233 17.88 15.98 6.58
CA MET A 233 16.64 15.69 5.87
C MET A 233 16.81 14.55 4.85
N VAL A 234 17.88 14.55 4.08
CA VAL A 234 18.18 13.50 3.10
C VAL A 234 18.44 12.15 3.78
N VAL A 235 19.20 12.14 4.88
CA VAL A 235 19.50 10.90 5.64
C VAL A 235 18.26 10.36 6.34
N VAL A 236 17.39 11.21 6.85
CA VAL A 236 16.12 10.83 7.49
C VAL A 236 15.15 10.26 6.45
N CYS A 237 15.01 10.89 5.28
CA CYS A 237 14.19 10.35 4.19
C CYS A 237 14.69 8.99 3.69
N CYS A 238 16.01 8.76 3.65
CA CYS A 238 16.57 7.46 3.25
C CYS A 238 16.43 6.35 4.30
N ARG A 239 16.14 6.67 5.58
CA ARG A 239 15.89 5.67 6.64
C ARG A 239 14.43 5.26 6.80
N ILE A 240 13.50 5.98 6.19
CA ILE A 240 12.04 5.72 6.30
C ILE A 240 11.54 4.84 5.14
N PHE A 241 12.35 4.57 4.15
CA PHE A 241 12.11 3.66 3.03
C PHE A 241 13.18 2.55 2.97
#